data_a5dfb1924ef58b38378f62f6a9f0bed5
#
_entry.id   a5dfb1924ef58b38378f62f6a9f0bed5
#
_cell.length_a   1.000
_cell.length_b   1.000
_cell.length_c   1.000
_cell.angle_alpha   90.00
_cell.angle_beta   90.00
_cell.angle_gamma   90.00
#
_symmetry.space_group_name_H-M   'P 1'
#
loop_
_entity.id
_entity.type
_entity.pdbx_description
1 polymer ?
#
loop_
_entity_poly.entity_id
_entity_poly.type
_entity_poly.pdbx_seq_one_letter_code
_entity_poly.pdbx_strand_id
1 'polypeptide(L)'
;MERSVAYSAAASDVILHAFDWRYEDVMKQAKQISQLGYKSVLVSPPMKSLISPQGTKWWQRYQPQDYRVIDNQLGNTQDFISMVEALREHGLRTYVDVVFNHMANESGFRNDLAYPNAQDLQSYRDRAEYFEKQRLFGDLSQPLFDEDDFVEAFGIKNWRDKWQVQNGRITGGPQDPGLPTLRDNEHVVAQQQAYLLALKKIGVRGFRIDAAKHMTIEHLKKVWTDEITEDMHIFGEIITDGGATKAEYELFLEPYLKHTRLGAYDFPLFNTISKAFTDKGSFTSLINPYCFGQALSYRRAITFTVTHDIPNNDVFLEHVMEETSERLAYSYILGRDGGVPLIYSDLNTSGITDQSGEPRWVEQWQSSEMHSMIAFHNHVHGERMKVLEANDDLLVFARGAKGVVVINKSKRAHTVSFSWQGGMTDLLSGEFFNKTEGNVEIKVKAKSSMMLV
;
A
#
# COMPACT_ATOMS: atom_id res chain seq x y z
N MET A 1 24.55 8.67 -20.53
CA MET A 1 24.34 7.21 -20.52
C MET A 1 23.61 6.88 -19.23
N GLU A 2 22.30 6.83 -19.28
CA GLU A 2 21.49 6.38 -18.15
C GLU A 2 21.63 4.88 -18.03
N ARG A 3 22.30 4.42 -16.96
CA ARG A 3 22.22 3.01 -16.58
C ARG A 3 20.78 2.77 -16.14
N SER A 4 20.03 2.07 -17.00
CA SER A 4 18.75 1.50 -16.62
C SER A 4 19.00 0.54 -15.46
N VAL A 5 18.60 0.92 -14.25
CA VAL A 5 18.43 -0.02 -13.16
C VAL A 5 17.29 -0.94 -13.60
N ALA A 6 17.65 -2.12 -14.05
CA ALA A 6 16.70 -3.17 -14.36
C ALA A 6 16.07 -3.61 -13.03
N TYR A 7 14.92 -3.05 -12.70
CA TYR A 7 13.98 -3.78 -11.88
C TYR A 7 13.76 -5.10 -12.60
N SER A 8 14.06 -6.19 -11.92
CA SER A 8 13.84 -7.54 -12.46
C SER A 8 12.39 -7.66 -12.89
N ALA A 9 12.15 -7.49 -14.17
CA ALA A 9 10.82 -7.51 -14.79
C ALA A 9 10.23 -8.92 -14.90
N ALA A 10 10.69 -9.87 -14.11
CA ALA A 10 10.48 -11.29 -14.39
C ALA A 10 9.56 -12.02 -13.42
N ALA A 11 8.99 -11.35 -12.40
CA ALA A 11 8.06 -12.03 -11.49
C ALA A 11 6.78 -11.24 -11.38
N SER A 12 5.65 -11.93 -11.37
CA SER A 12 4.37 -11.38 -10.90
C SER A 12 4.59 -10.71 -9.53
N ASP A 13 3.83 -9.66 -9.25
CA ASP A 13 4.18 -8.63 -8.28
C ASP A 13 3.04 -8.30 -7.31
N VAL A 14 1.93 -9.03 -7.31
CA VAL A 14 0.74 -8.73 -6.51
C VAL A 14 1.05 -8.75 -5.01
N ILE A 15 0.74 -7.65 -4.34
CA ILE A 15 0.96 -7.44 -2.90
C ILE A 15 -0.35 -7.72 -2.15
N LEU A 16 -0.31 -8.57 -1.13
CA LEU A 16 -1.35 -8.63 -0.11
C LEU A 16 -1.00 -7.62 1.00
N HIS A 17 -1.86 -6.63 1.24
CA HIS A 17 -1.76 -5.77 2.40
C HIS A 17 -2.54 -6.41 3.56
N ALA A 18 -1.82 -7.15 4.42
CA ALA A 18 -2.35 -7.79 5.63
C ALA A 18 -2.41 -6.76 6.77
N PHE A 19 -3.38 -5.82 6.67
CA PHE A 19 -3.48 -4.68 7.55
C PHE A 19 -3.91 -5.08 8.97
N ASP A 20 -3.07 -4.74 9.93
CA ASP A 20 -3.25 -5.02 11.36
C ASP A 20 -3.35 -6.52 11.72
N TRP A 21 -2.91 -7.41 10.82
CA TRP A 21 -2.84 -8.84 11.10
C TRP A 21 -1.69 -9.13 12.06
N ARG A 22 -1.93 -10.05 12.99
CA ARG A 22 -0.85 -10.57 13.86
C ARG A 22 0.17 -11.35 13.05
N TYR A 23 1.44 -11.26 13.42
CA TYR A 23 2.51 -11.97 12.72
C TYR A 23 2.27 -13.49 12.68
N GLU A 24 1.74 -14.05 13.77
CA GLU A 24 1.35 -15.46 13.83
C GLU A 24 0.28 -15.83 12.80
N ASP A 25 -0.69 -14.94 12.55
CA ASP A 25 -1.78 -15.20 11.62
C ASP A 25 -1.29 -15.10 10.16
N VAL A 26 -0.43 -14.13 9.86
CA VAL A 26 0.26 -14.06 8.55
C VAL A 26 1.10 -15.31 8.31
N MET A 27 1.85 -15.78 9.32
CA MET A 27 2.66 -16.98 9.25
C MET A 27 1.80 -18.22 8.92
N LYS A 28 0.66 -18.39 9.60
CA LYS A 28 -0.27 -19.51 9.36
C LYS A 28 -0.83 -19.49 7.93
N GLN A 29 -1.05 -18.31 7.36
CA GLN A 29 -1.63 -18.14 6.03
C GLN A 29 -0.58 -18.14 4.89
N ALA A 30 0.71 -18.17 5.19
CA ALA A 30 1.78 -18.00 4.20
C ALA A 30 1.65 -18.96 3.00
N LYS A 31 1.36 -20.23 3.23
CA LYS A 31 1.14 -21.22 2.17
C LYS A 31 -0.06 -20.88 1.28
N GLN A 32 -1.19 -20.51 1.89
CA GLN A 32 -2.39 -20.15 1.14
C GLN A 32 -2.19 -18.86 0.32
N ILE A 33 -1.58 -17.83 0.91
CA ILE A 33 -1.25 -16.59 0.22
C ILE A 33 -0.42 -16.87 -1.03
N SER A 34 0.62 -17.72 -0.92
CA SER A 34 1.44 -18.12 -2.07
C SER A 34 0.64 -18.89 -3.12
N GLN A 35 -0.23 -19.82 -2.72
CA GLN A 35 -1.06 -20.62 -3.63
C GLN A 35 -2.09 -19.76 -4.39
N LEU A 36 -2.59 -18.68 -3.79
CA LEU A 36 -3.48 -17.73 -4.42
C LEU A 36 -2.77 -16.82 -5.46
N GLY A 37 -1.44 -16.89 -5.52
CA GLY A 37 -0.65 -16.19 -6.54
C GLY A 37 -0.09 -14.85 -6.10
N TYR A 38 -0.26 -14.43 -4.85
CA TYR A 38 0.44 -13.26 -4.29
C TYR A 38 1.96 -13.47 -4.31
N LYS A 39 2.71 -12.38 -4.33
CA LYS A 39 4.19 -12.41 -4.34
C LYS A 39 4.83 -11.69 -3.18
N SER A 40 4.08 -10.81 -2.55
CA SER A 40 4.55 -10.06 -1.38
C SER A 40 3.41 -9.89 -0.38
N VAL A 41 3.78 -9.78 0.89
CA VAL A 41 2.85 -9.45 1.98
C VAL A 41 3.36 -8.20 2.67
N LEU A 42 2.55 -7.14 2.67
CA LEU A 42 2.79 -5.89 3.39
C LEU A 42 2.12 -6.00 4.76
N VAL A 43 2.89 -5.83 5.83
CA VAL A 43 2.39 -5.82 7.21
C VAL A 43 2.51 -4.44 7.84
N SER A 44 1.66 -4.16 8.83
CA SER A 44 1.68 -2.92 9.62
C SER A 44 3.01 -2.73 10.35
N PRO A 45 3.37 -1.50 10.78
CA PRO A 45 4.69 -1.15 11.25
C PRO A 45 5.25 -2.05 12.36
N PRO A 46 6.40 -2.74 12.13
CA PRO A 46 6.98 -3.70 13.08
C PRO A 46 7.96 -3.04 14.06
N MET A 47 7.45 -2.28 15.01
CA MET A 47 8.26 -1.64 16.07
C MET A 47 7.48 -1.58 17.37
N LYS A 48 8.15 -1.17 18.45
CA LYS A 48 7.41 -0.82 19.66
C LYS A 48 6.56 0.40 19.38
N SER A 49 5.27 0.27 19.59
CA SER A 49 4.28 1.30 19.34
C SER A 49 3.36 1.53 20.54
N LEU A 50 2.63 2.63 20.50
CA LEU A 50 1.73 3.05 21.58
C LEU A 50 0.74 1.92 21.94
N ILE A 51 0.59 1.69 23.25
CA ILE A 51 -0.44 0.81 23.81
C ILE A 51 -1.33 1.67 24.69
N SER A 52 -2.64 1.61 24.48
CA SER A 52 -3.59 2.34 25.31
C SER A 52 -4.43 1.38 26.17
N PRO A 53 -4.87 1.83 27.36
CA PRO A 53 -5.78 1.05 28.22
C PRO A 53 -7.16 0.77 27.59
N GLN A 54 -7.53 1.55 26.55
CA GLN A 54 -8.82 1.40 25.85
C GLN A 54 -8.83 0.31 24.77
N GLY A 55 -7.82 -0.55 24.76
CA GLY A 55 -7.71 -1.68 23.83
C GLY A 55 -6.81 -1.39 22.64
N THR A 56 -6.82 -2.34 21.70
CA THR A 56 -5.98 -2.30 20.51
C THR A 56 -6.68 -1.59 19.37
N LYS A 57 -6.18 -0.43 18.98
CA LYS A 57 -6.66 0.30 17.80
C LYS A 57 -5.60 0.27 16.73
N TRP A 58 -5.99 0.11 15.46
CA TRP A 58 -5.07 0.01 14.33
C TRP A 58 -4.09 1.19 14.24
N TRP A 59 -4.52 2.43 14.50
CA TRP A 59 -3.68 3.63 14.44
C TRP A 59 -2.54 3.65 15.46
N GLN A 60 -2.59 2.83 16.52
CA GLN A 60 -1.51 2.72 17.50
C GLN A 60 -0.21 2.19 16.89
N ARG A 61 -0.30 1.35 15.83
CA ARG A 61 0.89 0.88 15.08
C ARG A 61 1.61 2.02 14.36
N TYR A 62 0.92 3.12 14.09
CA TYR A 62 1.48 4.32 13.47
C TYR A 62 1.94 5.37 14.49
N GLN A 63 2.05 5.00 15.75
CA GLN A 63 2.59 5.82 16.83
C GLN A 63 3.81 5.13 17.44
N PRO A 64 5.00 5.27 16.81
CA PRO A 64 6.22 4.61 17.26
C PRO A 64 6.71 5.16 18.59
N GLN A 65 7.21 4.25 19.45
CA GLN A 65 7.88 4.58 20.71
C GLN A 65 9.36 4.20 20.70
N ASP A 66 9.72 3.12 19.99
CA ASP A 66 11.12 2.70 19.85
C ASP A 66 11.33 1.83 18.61
N TYR A 67 12.29 2.17 17.75
CA TYR A 67 12.65 1.38 16.57
C TYR A 67 13.56 0.18 16.90
N ARG A 68 14.16 0.14 18.08
CA ARG A 68 15.16 -0.88 18.44
C ARG A 68 14.57 -2.22 18.82
N VAL A 69 13.28 -2.28 19.08
CA VAL A 69 12.56 -3.52 19.44
C VAL A 69 11.24 -3.60 18.69
N ILE A 70 10.83 -4.82 18.34
CA ILE A 70 9.46 -5.10 17.94
C ILE A 70 8.73 -5.65 19.16
N ASP A 71 7.79 -4.88 19.67
CA ASP A 71 6.94 -5.25 20.82
C ASP A 71 5.65 -4.42 20.74
N ASN A 72 4.65 -4.99 20.09
CA ASN A 72 3.35 -4.35 19.86
C ASN A 72 2.21 -5.37 19.88
N GLN A 73 1.00 -4.94 19.56
CA GLN A 73 -0.19 -5.78 19.59
C GLN A 73 -0.19 -6.90 18.54
N LEU A 74 0.65 -6.82 17.51
CA LEU A 74 0.74 -7.84 16.45
C LEU A 74 1.72 -8.96 16.80
N GLY A 75 2.61 -8.73 17.75
CA GLY A 75 3.61 -9.69 18.22
C GLY A 75 4.92 -9.01 18.58
N ASN A 76 5.92 -9.83 18.86
CA ASN A 76 7.27 -9.40 19.22
C ASN A 76 8.29 -9.70 18.10
N THR A 77 9.55 -9.37 18.31
CA THR A 77 10.63 -9.58 17.32
C THR A 77 10.75 -11.05 16.89
N GLN A 78 10.56 -12.00 17.80
CA GLN A 78 10.68 -13.44 17.46
C GLN A 78 9.50 -13.90 16.60
N ASP A 79 8.28 -13.43 16.91
CA ASP A 79 7.09 -13.70 16.11
C ASP A 79 7.26 -13.12 14.70
N PHE A 80 7.81 -11.90 14.60
CA PHE A 80 8.08 -11.24 13.32
C PHE A 80 9.13 -12.01 12.49
N ILE A 81 10.24 -12.45 13.10
CA ILE A 81 11.26 -13.26 12.42
C ILE A 81 10.64 -14.58 11.91
N SER A 82 9.85 -15.27 12.73
CA SER A 82 9.18 -16.52 12.34
C SER A 82 8.22 -16.32 11.17
N MET A 83 7.49 -15.19 11.15
CA MET A 83 6.63 -14.81 10.02
C MET A 83 7.44 -14.59 8.75
N VAL A 84 8.54 -13.82 8.81
CA VAL A 84 9.41 -13.55 7.65
C VAL A 84 9.99 -14.83 7.08
N GLU A 85 10.42 -15.76 7.93
CA GLU A 85 10.92 -17.06 7.52
C GLU A 85 9.85 -17.91 6.85
N ALA A 86 8.65 -18.00 7.42
CA ALA A 86 7.54 -18.73 6.83
C ALA A 86 7.12 -18.16 5.46
N LEU A 87 7.05 -16.82 5.32
CA LEU A 87 6.77 -16.19 4.04
C LEU A 87 7.85 -16.54 3.00
N ARG A 88 9.12 -16.47 3.37
CA ARG A 88 10.25 -16.83 2.50
C ARG A 88 10.22 -18.31 2.06
N GLU A 89 9.90 -19.23 2.97
CA GLU A 89 9.77 -20.66 2.67
C GLU A 89 8.71 -20.93 1.60
N HIS A 90 7.68 -20.11 1.54
CA HIS A 90 6.63 -20.18 0.52
C HIS A 90 6.86 -19.27 -0.70
N GLY A 91 8.08 -18.71 -0.85
CA GLY A 91 8.45 -17.89 -2.00
C GLY A 91 7.84 -16.48 -1.99
N LEU A 92 7.35 -16.03 -0.83
CA LEU A 92 6.79 -14.69 -0.63
C LEU A 92 7.83 -13.72 -0.10
N ARG A 93 7.73 -12.46 -0.50
CA ARG A 93 8.54 -11.36 0.04
C ARG A 93 7.79 -10.69 1.18
N THR A 94 8.49 -10.38 2.26
CA THR A 94 7.95 -9.57 3.35
C THR A 94 8.18 -8.09 3.04
N TYR A 95 7.11 -7.32 3.02
CA TYR A 95 7.12 -5.86 2.99
C TYR A 95 6.61 -5.34 4.33
N VAL A 96 7.17 -4.22 4.78
CA VAL A 96 6.75 -3.59 6.03
C VAL A 96 6.47 -2.11 5.84
N ASP A 97 5.55 -1.62 6.63
CA ASP A 97 5.30 -0.20 6.78
C ASP A 97 6.33 0.41 7.73
N VAL A 98 6.84 1.60 7.45
CA VAL A 98 7.79 2.32 8.31
C VAL A 98 7.33 3.75 8.56
N VAL A 99 7.35 4.17 9.82
CA VAL A 99 6.90 5.48 10.27
C VAL A 99 8.12 6.30 10.68
N PHE A 100 8.52 7.25 9.84
CA PHE A 100 9.74 8.04 10.00
C PHE A 100 9.51 9.54 10.13
N ASN A 101 8.29 10.00 9.86
CA ASN A 101 7.94 11.40 10.02
C ASN A 101 7.83 11.82 11.49
N HIS A 102 7.37 10.93 12.37
CA HIS A 102 6.98 11.28 13.73
C HIS A 102 7.13 10.12 14.73
N MET A 103 7.06 10.46 16.01
CA MET A 103 6.91 9.51 17.12
C MET A 103 5.50 9.57 17.72
N ALA A 104 5.21 8.69 18.68
CA ALA A 104 3.93 8.62 19.35
C ALA A 104 3.56 9.94 20.06
N ASN A 105 2.29 10.35 19.97
CA ASN A 105 1.79 11.46 20.76
C ASN A 105 1.46 11.00 22.17
N GLU A 106 2.35 11.27 23.12
CA GLU A 106 2.20 10.96 24.53
C GLU A 106 1.91 12.22 25.39
N SER A 107 1.55 13.34 24.78
CA SER A 107 1.31 14.62 25.45
C SER A 107 0.18 14.57 26.49
N GLY A 108 -0.72 13.59 26.40
CA GLY A 108 -1.72 13.31 27.43
C GLY A 108 -1.18 12.68 28.72
N PHE A 109 0.07 12.20 28.71
CA PHE A 109 0.69 11.49 29.85
C PHE A 109 1.95 12.17 30.35
N ARG A 110 2.70 12.87 29.49
CA ARG A 110 3.99 13.50 29.80
C ARG A 110 4.27 14.70 28.89
N ASN A 111 5.21 15.56 29.32
CA ASN A 111 5.56 16.78 28.60
C ASN A 111 6.93 16.72 27.92
N ASP A 112 7.79 15.74 28.28
CA ASP A 112 9.10 15.56 27.62
C ASP A 112 8.97 14.81 26.29
N LEU A 113 9.99 14.88 25.47
CA LEU A 113 10.09 14.21 24.17
C LEU A 113 11.17 13.11 24.16
N ALA A 114 11.47 12.49 25.31
CA ALA A 114 12.37 11.33 25.33
C ALA A 114 11.65 10.06 24.84
N TYR A 115 12.18 9.38 23.84
CA TYR A 115 11.64 8.14 23.27
C TYR A 115 12.68 7.02 23.24
N PRO A 116 12.40 5.83 23.82
CA PRO A 116 11.21 5.57 24.64
C PRO A 116 11.24 6.38 25.94
N ASN A 117 10.09 6.50 26.58
CA ASN A 117 9.94 7.24 27.82
C ASN A 117 10.63 6.54 29.02
N ALA A 118 10.73 7.23 30.15
CA ALA A 118 11.40 6.70 31.34
C ALA A 118 10.78 5.41 31.88
N GLN A 119 9.46 5.23 31.74
CA GLN A 119 8.77 4.00 32.17
C GLN A 119 9.13 2.82 31.26
N ASP A 120 9.22 3.03 29.96
CA ASP A 120 9.65 2.01 29.01
C ASP A 120 11.12 1.62 29.25
N LEU A 121 12.00 2.59 29.46
CA LEU A 121 13.41 2.34 29.81
C LEU A 121 13.54 1.56 31.14
N GLN A 122 12.68 1.83 32.12
CA GLN A 122 12.64 1.05 33.35
C GLN A 122 12.18 -0.38 33.07
N SER A 123 11.14 -0.56 32.26
CA SER A 123 10.68 -1.88 31.83
C SER A 123 11.76 -2.69 31.11
N TYR A 124 12.61 -2.03 30.30
CA TYR A 124 13.75 -2.68 29.65
C TYR A 124 14.77 -3.20 30.66
N ARG A 125 15.06 -2.42 31.70
CA ARG A 125 15.96 -2.84 32.80
C ARG A 125 15.37 -4.00 33.62
N ASP A 126 14.09 -3.90 33.99
CA ASP A 126 13.40 -4.89 34.81
C ASP A 126 13.23 -6.23 34.12
N ARG A 127 13.13 -6.21 32.78
CA ARG A 127 12.95 -7.38 31.91
C ARG A 127 14.10 -7.53 30.91
N ALA A 128 15.33 -7.25 31.35
CA ALA A 128 16.49 -7.14 30.45
C ALA A 128 16.69 -8.38 29.56
N GLU A 129 16.54 -9.60 30.09
CA GLU A 129 16.66 -10.83 29.29
C GLU A 129 15.64 -10.92 28.17
N TYR A 130 14.42 -10.49 28.42
CA TYR A 130 13.36 -10.47 27.40
C TYR A 130 13.67 -9.44 26.32
N PHE A 131 13.95 -8.19 26.69
CA PHE A 131 14.18 -7.12 25.73
C PHE A 131 15.48 -7.28 24.95
N GLU A 132 16.51 -7.91 25.51
CA GLU A 132 17.72 -8.25 24.76
C GLU A 132 17.43 -9.25 23.63
N LYS A 133 16.50 -10.19 23.83
CA LYS A 133 16.02 -11.10 22.77
C LYS A 133 15.17 -10.37 21.71
N GLN A 134 14.51 -9.28 22.07
CA GLN A 134 13.70 -8.48 21.15
C GLN A 134 14.51 -7.39 20.43
N ARG A 135 15.73 -7.15 20.85
CA ARG A 135 16.57 -6.06 20.34
C ARG A 135 17.00 -6.30 18.89
N LEU A 136 16.73 -5.33 18.04
CA LEU A 136 17.16 -5.29 16.65
C LEU A 136 18.54 -4.68 16.49
N PHE A 137 18.80 -3.58 17.21
CA PHE A 137 20.08 -2.82 17.19
C PHE A 137 20.20 -1.91 18.41
N GLY A 138 21.32 -1.23 18.55
CA GLY A 138 21.54 -0.15 19.51
C GLY A 138 21.54 -0.58 20.98
N ASP A 139 21.65 0.41 21.87
CA ASP A 139 21.66 0.26 23.33
C ASP A 139 20.28 0.64 23.90
N LEU A 140 19.63 -0.28 24.61
CA LEU A 140 18.31 -0.06 25.20
C LEU A 140 18.37 0.69 26.56
N SER A 141 19.53 1.00 27.08
CA SER A 141 19.67 1.68 28.39
C SER A 141 19.40 3.18 28.33
N GLN A 142 19.40 3.78 27.15
CA GLN A 142 19.24 5.21 26.88
C GLN A 142 18.05 5.49 25.97
N PRO A 143 17.48 6.70 25.97
CA PRO A 143 16.53 7.12 24.93
C PRO A 143 17.15 6.97 23.53
N LEU A 144 16.31 6.65 22.55
CA LEU A 144 16.68 6.66 21.14
C LEU A 144 16.65 8.08 20.58
N PHE A 145 15.64 8.86 20.98
CA PHE A 145 15.45 10.27 20.62
C PHE A 145 15.18 11.12 21.84
N ASP A 146 15.62 12.37 21.81
CA ASP A 146 15.36 13.39 22.81
C ASP A 146 14.84 14.70 22.17
N GLU A 147 14.66 15.77 22.95
CA GLU A 147 14.08 17.04 22.50
C GLU A 147 14.79 17.66 21.30
N ASP A 148 16.11 17.47 21.17
CA ASP A 148 16.91 18.01 20.07
C ASP A 148 16.59 17.34 18.72
N ASP A 149 15.99 16.16 18.75
CA ASP A 149 15.62 15.38 17.57
C ASP A 149 14.25 15.77 16.96
N PHE A 150 13.53 16.68 17.63
CA PHE A 150 12.19 17.09 17.19
C PHE A 150 12.13 18.51 16.66
N VAL A 151 11.26 18.73 15.68
CA VAL A 151 10.91 20.07 15.21
C VAL A 151 10.05 20.76 16.27
N GLU A 152 10.15 22.10 16.34
CA GLU A 152 9.27 22.90 17.20
C GLU A 152 7.79 22.58 16.97
N ALA A 153 7.03 22.46 18.05
CA ALA A 153 5.65 22.03 17.99
C ALA A 153 4.72 23.11 17.42
N PHE A 154 4.12 22.83 16.27
CA PHE A 154 2.99 23.60 15.75
C PHE A 154 2.08 22.70 14.89
N GLY A 155 0.78 22.97 14.89
CA GLY A 155 -0.19 22.27 14.03
C GLY A 155 -0.21 22.85 12.63
N ILE A 156 -0.45 22.01 11.64
CA ILE A 156 -0.61 22.43 10.24
C ILE A 156 -1.90 23.22 10.08
N LYS A 157 -1.80 24.47 9.69
CA LYS A 157 -2.94 25.37 9.45
C LYS A 157 -3.27 25.52 7.96
N ASN A 158 -2.27 25.40 7.11
CA ASN A 158 -2.41 25.50 5.66
C ASN A 158 -1.78 24.27 4.98
N TRP A 159 -2.61 23.35 4.54
CA TRP A 159 -2.21 22.12 3.85
C TRP A 159 -1.63 22.35 2.45
N ARG A 160 -1.68 23.57 1.92
CA ARG A 160 -1.02 24.00 0.68
C ARG A 160 0.31 24.71 0.92
N ASP A 161 0.67 24.96 2.16
CA ASP A 161 1.99 25.44 2.55
C ASP A 161 2.92 24.24 2.77
N LYS A 162 3.76 23.96 1.78
CA LYS A 162 4.68 22.82 1.80
C LYS A 162 5.56 22.81 3.05
N TRP A 163 6.03 23.96 3.50
CA TRP A 163 6.86 24.05 4.69
C TRP A 163 6.09 23.62 5.94
N GLN A 164 4.85 24.12 6.12
CA GLN A 164 4.01 23.68 7.25
C GLN A 164 3.71 22.19 7.19
N VAL A 165 3.39 21.65 6.02
CA VAL A 165 3.09 20.21 5.85
C VAL A 165 4.29 19.33 6.18
N GLN A 166 5.51 19.79 5.89
CA GLN A 166 6.75 19.01 6.09
C GLN A 166 7.47 19.29 7.43
N ASN A 167 6.97 20.23 8.24
CA ASN A 167 7.55 20.53 9.55
C ASN A 167 6.51 20.56 10.68
N GLY A 168 5.25 20.72 10.36
CA GLY A 168 4.17 20.75 11.34
C GLY A 168 3.78 19.36 11.84
N ARG A 169 3.16 19.32 13.01
CA ARG A 169 2.62 18.08 13.59
C ARG A 169 1.27 17.75 12.99
N ILE A 170 1.09 16.51 12.58
CA ILE A 170 -0.18 15.96 12.10
C ILE A 170 -1.03 15.47 13.28
N THR A 171 -2.33 15.31 13.05
CA THR A 171 -3.33 14.82 14.03
C THR A 171 -3.45 15.65 15.32
N GLY A 172 -3.03 16.92 15.30
CA GLY A 172 -3.18 17.83 16.41
C GLY A 172 -4.58 18.44 16.52
N GLY A 173 -4.85 19.06 17.65
CA GLY A 173 -6.09 19.77 17.96
C GLY A 173 -5.85 21.06 18.75
N PRO A 174 -6.90 21.77 19.21
CA PRO A 174 -6.76 23.06 19.89
C PRO A 174 -5.88 23.05 21.16
N GLN A 175 -5.81 21.90 21.83
CA GLN A 175 -5.02 21.70 23.06
C GLN A 175 -4.02 20.54 22.94
N ASP A 176 -3.97 19.88 21.77
CA ASP A 176 -3.09 18.77 21.48
C ASP A 176 -2.11 19.20 20.39
N PRO A 177 -0.78 19.19 20.66
CA PRO A 177 0.22 19.58 19.68
C PRO A 177 0.31 18.63 18.48
N GLY A 178 -0.26 17.41 18.58
CA GLY A 178 -0.18 16.38 17.56
C GLY A 178 1.08 15.50 17.68
N LEU A 179 1.28 14.66 16.67
CA LEU A 179 2.40 13.71 16.61
C LEU A 179 3.74 14.45 16.51
N PRO A 180 4.71 14.20 17.43
CA PRO A 180 6.01 14.87 17.41
C PRO A 180 6.78 14.59 16.12
N THR A 181 7.05 15.62 15.33
CA THR A 181 7.74 15.54 14.05
C THR A 181 9.24 15.45 14.24
N LEU A 182 9.89 14.43 13.69
CA LEU A 182 11.34 14.23 13.75
C LEU A 182 12.09 15.20 12.83
N ARG A 183 13.25 15.67 13.27
CA ARG A 183 14.19 16.42 12.42
C ARG A 183 14.94 15.49 11.48
N ASP A 184 15.49 16.06 10.41
CA ASP A 184 16.40 15.35 9.50
C ASP A 184 17.89 15.49 9.89
N ASN A 185 18.17 15.57 11.20
CA ASN A 185 19.54 15.64 11.73
C ASN A 185 20.27 14.29 11.54
N GLU A 186 21.59 14.30 11.73
CA GLU A 186 22.44 13.12 11.54
C GLU A 186 22.06 11.98 12.47
N HIS A 187 21.68 12.28 13.72
CA HIS A 187 21.30 11.28 14.70
C HIS A 187 20.03 10.54 14.28
N VAL A 188 18.94 11.26 13.99
CA VAL A 188 17.68 10.67 13.55
C VAL A 188 17.87 9.81 12.31
N VAL A 189 18.58 10.35 11.30
CA VAL A 189 18.86 9.62 10.06
C VAL A 189 19.62 8.32 10.33
N ALA A 190 20.64 8.36 11.19
CA ALA A 190 21.43 7.17 11.54
C ALA A 190 20.57 6.09 12.23
N GLN A 191 19.65 6.48 13.13
CA GLN A 191 18.76 5.53 13.79
C GLN A 191 17.75 4.91 12.80
N GLN A 192 17.19 5.70 11.90
CA GLN A 192 16.30 5.22 10.85
C GLN A 192 17.02 4.25 9.91
N GLN A 193 18.24 4.54 9.50
CA GLN A 193 19.06 3.64 8.69
C GLN A 193 19.38 2.34 9.43
N ALA A 194 19.76 2.41 10.71
CA ALA A 194 20.05 1.23 11.51
C ALA A 194 18.84 0.29 11.62
N TYR A 195 17.65 0.86 11.79
CA TYR A 195 16.39 0.10 11.80
C TYR A 195 16.12 -0.59 10.45
N LEU A 196 16.24 0.13 9.33
CA LEU A 196 16.05 -0.43 8.00
C LEU A 196 17.04 -1.57 7.69
N LEU A 197 18.31 -1.39 8.06
CA LEU A 197 19.34 -2.42 7.87
C LEU A 197 19.08 -3.66 8.74
N ALA A 198 18.59 -3.48 9.98
CA ALA A 198 18.20 -4.58 10.85
C ALA A 198 17.03 -5.38 10.25
N LEU A 199 16.00 -4.72 9.74
CA LEU A 199 14.88 -5.37 9.05
C LEU A 199 15.31 -6.06 7.75
N LYS A 200 16.17 -5.43 6.95
CA LYS A 200 16.75 -6.02 5.73
C LYS A 200 17.53 -7.29 6.05
N LYS A 201 18.29 -7.31 7.15
CA LYS A 201 19.05 -8.47 7.64
C LYS A 201 18.15 -9.62 8.08
N ILE A 202 16.99 -9.35 8.69
CA ILE A 202 15.97 -10.36 9.02
C ILE A 202 15.38 -11.01 7.76
N GLY A 203 15.30 -10.26 6.64
CA GLY A 203 14.77 -10.79 5.39
C GLY A 203 13.66 -9.96 4.76
N VAL A 204 13.36 -8.77 5.30
CA VAL A 204 12.44 -7.81 4.67
C VAL A 204 12.99 -7.43 3.28
N ARG A 205 12.10 -7.31 2.29
CA ARG A 205 12.42 -7.02 0.89
C ARG A 205 11.59 -5.88 0.29
N GLY A 206 10.83 -5.18 1.10
CA GLY A 206 10.11 -3.98 0.67
C GLY A 206 9.71 -3.09 1.83
N PHE A 207 9.58 -1.80 1.56
CA PHE A 207 9.16 -0.79 2.53
C PHE A 207 8.08 0.11 1.95
N ARG A 208 7.00 0.29 2.70
CA ARG A 208 6.07 1.40 2.50
C ARG A 208 6.44 2.51 3.47
N ILE A 209 6.66 3.71 2.97
CA ILE A 209 7.00 4.87 3.79
C ILE A 209 5.72 5.58 4.18
N ASP A 210 5.34 5.47 5.44
CA ASP A 210 4.21 6.19 6.01
C ASP A 210 4.43 7.70 5.95
N ALA A 211 3.37 8.45 5.70
CA ALA A 211 3.38 9.91 5.70
C ALA A 211 4.54 10.54 4.91
N ALA A 212 4.98 9.91 3.80
CA ALA A 212 6.09 10.41 2.98
C ALA A 212 5.85 11.83 2.43
N LYS A 213 4.58 12.26 2.30
CA LYS A 213 4.18 13.63 1.98
C LYS A 213 4.73 14.64 2.99
N HIS A 214 4.83 14.24 4.26
CA HIS A 214 5.24 15.07 5.38
C HIS A 214 6.76 15.08 5.61
N MET A 215 7.51 14.29 4.86
CA MET A 215 8.97 14.27 4.92
C MET A 215 9.58 15.15 3.83
N THR A 216 10.68 15.85 4.15
CA THR A 216 11.43 16.61 3.15
C THR A 216 12.14 15.67 2.17
N ILE A 217 12.39 16.14 0.95
CA ILE A 217 13.17 15.37 -0.04
C ILE A 217 14.60 15.10 0.47
N GLU A 218 15.16 16.04 1.20
CA GLU A 218 16.47 15.95 1.80
C GLU A 218 16.51 14.82 2.85
N HIS A 219 15.50 14.75 3.72
CA HIS A 219 15.36 13.68 4.70
C HIS A 219 15.27 12.31 4.00
N LEU A 220 14.36 12.20 3.03
CA LEU A 220 14.20 10.95 2.26
C LEU A 220 15.52 10.51 1.61
N LYS A 221 16.28 11.42 1.00
CA LYS A 221 17.56 11.09 0.36
C LYS A 221 18.63 10.67 1.35
N LYS A 222 18.67 11.28 2.53
CA LYS A 222 19.62 10.90 3.60
C LYS A 222 19.36 9.50 4.09
N VAL A 223 18.08 9.13 4.29
CA VAL A 223 17.69 7.83 4.85
C VAL A 223 17.82 6.70 3.81
N TRP A 224 17.29 6.90 2.59
CA TRP A 224 17.17 5.86 1.57
C TRP A 224 18.41 5.81 0.67
N THR A 225 19.54 5.38 1.26
CA THR A 225 20.84 5.22 0.57
C THR A 225 20.83 4.04 -0.39
N ASP A 226 21.83 3.97 -1.29
CA ASP A 226 21.98 2.83 -2.21
C ASP A 226 22.12 1.49 -1.47
N GLU A 227 22.83 1.45 -0.32
CA GLU A 227 22.95 0.25 0.52
C GLU A 227 21.59 -0.26 1.02
N ILE A 228 20.71 0.64 1.43
CA ILE A 228 19.38 0.28 1.90
C ILE A 228 18.46 -0.11 0.74
N THR A 229 18.56 0.60 -0.38
CA THR A 229 17.62 0.43 -1.51
C THR A 229 17.98 -0.71 -2.45
N GLU A 230 19.20 -1.23 -2.40
CA GLU A 230 19.64 -2.37 -3.21
C GLU A 230 18.79 -3.61 -2.93
N ASP A 231 18.22 -4.21 -3.99
CA ASP A 231 17.31 -5.38 -3.96
C ASP A 231 16.02 -5.16 -3.12
N MET A 232 15.63 -3.92 -2.93
CA MET A 232 14.42 -3.56 -2.18
C MET A 232 13.37 -2.92 -3.09
N HIS A 233 12.10 -3.21 -2.83
CA HIS A 233 10.97 -2.49 -3.40
C HIS A 233 10.47 -1.45 -2.38
N ILE A 234 10.62 -0.18 -2.70
CA ILE A 234 10.33 0.91 -1.77
C ILE A 234 9.37 1.89 -2.41
N PHE A 235 8.31 2.25 -1.69
CA PHE A 235 7.32 3.20 -2.13
C PHE A 235 6.76 4.05 -0.99
N GLY A 236 6.45 5.28 -1.28
CA GLY A 236 5.95 6.26 -0.31
C GLY A 236 4.46 6.48 -0.40
N GLU A 237 3.89 6.83 0.73
CA GLU A 237 2.53 7.34 0.79
C GLU A 237 2.55 8.85 0.65
N ILE A 238 2.04 9.32 -0.49
CA ILE A 238 1.83 10.75 -0.74
C ILE A 238 0.36 10.91 -1.13
N ILE A 239 -0.48 11.08 -0.12
CA ILE A 239 -1.90 11.32 -0.31
C ILE A 239 -2.07 12.71 -0.88
N THR A 240 -2.40 12.78 -2.16
CA THR A 240 -2.92 14.00 -2.75
C THR A 240 -4.36 14.17 -2.29
N ASP A 241 -4.85 15.41 -2.18
CA ASP A 241 -6.23 15.64 -1.78
C ASP A 241 -7.19 14.77 -2.62
N GLY A 242 -8.33 14.40 -2.07
CA GLY A 242 -9.28 13.49 -2.72
C GLY A 242 -9.70 13.89 -4.14
N GLY A 243 -9.37 15.09 -4.57
CA GLY A 243 -9.49 15.58 -5.94
C GLY A 243 -8.26 15.32 -6.82
N ALA A 244 -7.14 14.82 -6.24
CA ALA A 244 -5.84 14.73 -6.91
C ALA A 244 -5.55 15.99 -7.74
N THR A 245 -5.72 17.16 -7.12
CA THR A 245 -5.57 18.43 -7.82
C THR A 245 -4.15 18.56 -8.36
N LYS A 246 -4.03 19.23 -9.47
CA LYS A 246 -2.74 19.53 -10.09
C LYS A 246 -1.80 20.22 -9.08
N ALA A 247 -2.33 21.08 -8.22
CA ALA A 247 -1.55 21.79 -7.21
C ALA A 247 -0.93 20.83 -6.17
N GLU A 248 -1.66 19.86 -5.66
CA GLU A 248 -1.14 18.86 -4.72
C GLU A 248 -0.10 17.94 -5.39
N TYR A 249 -0.34 17.55 -6.63
CA TYR A 249 0.61 16.78 -7.42
C TYR A 249 1.93 17.55 -7.58
N GLU A 250 1.87 18.81 -8.02
CA GLU A 250 3.04 19.68 -8.25
C GLU A 250 3.79 20.02 -6.95
N LEU A 251 3.08 20.13 -5.82
CA LEU A 251 3.71 20.46 -4.53
C LEU A 251 4.47 19.28 -3.91
N PHE A 252 3.92 18.08 -3.98
CA PHE A 252 4.42 16.96 -3.18
C PHE A 252 4.84 15.76 -4.03
N LEU A 253 3.99 15.23 -4.88
CA LEU A 253 4.22 13.98 -5.59
C LEU A 253 5.25 14.12 -6.72
N GLU A 254 5.14 15.15 -7.54
CA GLU A 254 6.08 15.40 -8.64
C GLU A 254 7.52 15.63 -8.13
N PRO A 255 7.78 16.50 -7.12
CA PRO A 255 9.11 16.62 -6.54
C PRO A 255 9.65 15.32 -5.95
N TYR A 256 8.81 14.54 -5.27
CA TYR A 256 9.20 13.23 -4.76
C TYR A 256 9.66 12.30 -5.89
N LEU A 257 8.85 12.18 -6.94
CA LEU A 257 9.17 11.35 -8.10
C LEU A 257 10.39 11.85 -8.88
N LYS A 258 10.57 13.16 -8.97
CA LYS A 258 11.69 13.77 -9.69
C LYS A 258 13.03 13.62 -8.95
N HIS A 259 13.01 13.73 -7.64
CA HIS A 259 14.23 13.80 -6.83
C HIS A 259 14.57 12.51 -6.08
N THR A 260 13.72 11.48 -6.15
CA THR A 260 14.00 10.15 -5.63
C THR A 260 13.85 9.09 -6.72
N ARG A 261 14.30 7.86 -6.43
CA ARG A 261 14.04 6.69 -7.28
C ARG A 261 12.92 5.80 -6.73
N LEU A 262 12.27 6.24 -5.65
CA LEU A 262 11.27 5.48 -4.90
C LEU A 262 9.94 5.44 -5.65
N GLY A 263 9.19 4.35 -5.50
CA GLY A 263 7.80 4.25 -5.95
C GLY A 263 6.85 5.04 -5.04
N ALA A 264 5.58 5.06 -5.41
CA ALA A 264 4.53 5.67 -4.61
C ALA A 264 3.19 4.97 -4.82
N TYR A 265 2.29 5.08 -3.86
CA TYR A 265 0.87 4.79 -4.06
C TYR A 265 0.32 5.65 -5.19
N ASP A 266 -0.39 5.03 -6.12
CA ASP A 266 -0.95 5.71 -7.30
C ASP A 266 -2.31 6.36 -6.97
N PHE A 267 -2.30 7.37 -6.09
CA PHE A 267 -3.50 8.15 -5.78
C PHE A 267 -4.08 8.86 -7.01
N PRO A 268 -3.29 9.36 -7.97
CA PRO A 268 -3.84 9.86 -9.23
C PRO A 268 -4.68 8.83 -9.98
N LEU A 269 -4.20 7.59 -10.09
CA LEU A 269 -4.97 6.51 -10.71
C LEU A 269 -6.20 6.12 -9.88
N PHE A 270 -6.06 5.99 -8.57
CA PHE A 270 -7.19 5.73 -7.67
C PHE A 270 -8.31 6.74 -7.88
N ASN A 271 -7.99 8.03 -7.91
CA ASN A 271 -8.96 9.10 -8.16
C ASN A 271 -9.56 9.01 -9.57
N THR A 272 -8.79 8.62 -10.58
CA THR A 272 -9.29 8.40 -11.95
C THR A 272 -10.25 7.22 -11.99
N ILE A 273 -9.89 6.09 -11.36
CA ILE A 273 -10.70 4.89 -11.26
C ILE A 273 -12.01 5.19 -10.50
N SER A 274 -11.92 5.76 -9.30
CA SER A 274 -13.09 6.03 -8.47
C SER A 274 -14.15 6.87 -9.20
N LYS A 275 -13.72 7.83 -10.03
CA LYS A 275 -14.61 8.62 -10.88
C LYS A 275 -15.12 7.85 -12.08
N ALA A 276 -14.25 7.10 -12.78
CA ALA A 276 -14.61 6.38 -14.01
C ALA A 276 -15.65 5.27 -13.75
N PHE A 277 -15.60 4.64 -12.59
CA PHE A 277 -16.49 3.53 -12.23
C PHE A 277 -17.84 3.98 -11.62
N THR A 278 -18.07 5.28 -11.42
CA THR A 278 -19.41 5.77 -11.06
C THR A 278 -20.39 5.64 -12.23
N ASP A 279 -21.68 5.65 -11.95
CA ASP A 279 -22.74 5.62 -12.99
C ASP A 279 -22.63 6.81 -13.98
N LYS A 280 -22.07 7.94 -13.55
CA LYS A 280 -21.86 9.16 -14.39
C LYS A 280 -20.45 9.27 -14.96
N GLY A 281 -19.55 8.37 -14.58
CA GLY A 281 -18.16 8.38 -15.05
C GLY A 281 -18.04 7.85 -16.49
N SER A 282 -16.83 7.93 -17.04
CA SER A 282 -16.52 7.42 -18.38
C SER A 282 -15.24 6.61 -18.37
N PHE A 283 -15.26 5.43 -18.97
CA PHE A 283 -14.07 4.61 -19.16
C PHE A 283 -13.09 5.18 -20.19
N THR A 284 -13.48 6.22 -20.94
CA THR A 284 -12.56 6.89 -21.85
C THR A 284 -11.35 7.50 -21.14
N SER A 285 -11.48 7.86 -19.86
CA SER A 285 -10.37 8.32 -19.01
C SER A 285 -9.33 7.24 -18.70
N LEU A 286 -9.67 5.97 -18.89
CA LEU A 286 -8.81 4.82 -18.63
C LEU A 286 -8.05 4.33 -19.87
N ILE A 287 -8.28 4.92 -21.05
CA ILE A 287 -7.60 4.54 -22.29
C ILE A 287 -6.10 4.81 -22.19
N ASN A 288 -5.73 5.96 -21.68
CA ASN A 288 -4.33 6.34 -21.49
C ASN A 288 -4.18 7.28 -20.27
N PRO A 289 -4.36 6.76 -19.05
CA PRO A 289 -4.34 7.60 -17.85
C PRO A 289 -2.97 8.25 -17.56
N TYR A 290 -1.89 7.76 -18.18
CA TYR A 290 -0.55 8.34 -18.00
C TYR A 290 -0.40 9.73 -18.62
N CYS A 291 -1.20 10.07 -19.65
CA CYS A 291 -0.98 11.28 -20.46
C CYS A 291 -1.35 12.59 -19.77
N PHE A 292 -2.08 12.59 -18.67
CA PHE A 292 -2.61 13.81 -18.07
C PHE A 292 -2.43 13.88 -16.55
N GLY A 293 -1.43 13.18 -16.01
CA GLY A 293 -1.25 13.09 -14.55
C GLY A 293 -2.37 12.30 -13.84
N GLN A 294 -3.11 11.49 -14.59
CA GLN A 294 -4.20 10.66 -14.10
C GLN A 294 -3.74 9.27 -13.63
N ALA A 295 -2.46 8.98 -13.76
CA ALA A 295 -1.77 7.82 -13.21
C ALA A 295 -0.26 8.08 -13.14
N LEU A 296 0.42 7.38 -12.25
CA LEU A 296 1.88 7.34 -12.20
C LEU A 296 2.46 6.46 -13.31
N SER A 297 3.75 6.65 -13.61
CA SER A 297 4.44 5.75 -14.53
C SER A 297 4.40 4.31 -13.96
N TYR A 298 4.13 3.36 -14.83
CA TYR A 298 3.92 1.96 -14.45
C TYR A 298 5.08 1.30 -13.68
N ARG A 299 6.28 1.84 -13.77
CA ARG A 299 7.46 1.31 -13.05
C ARG A 299 7.54 1.74 -11.59
N ARG A 300 6.77 2.75 -11.18
CA ARG A 300 6.85 3.36 -9.86
C ARG A 300 5.52 3.36 -9.11
N ALA A 301 4.46 2.90 -9.75
CA ALA A 301 3.12 2.91 -9.23
C ALA A 301 2.83 1.68 -8.37
N ILE A 302 2.24 1.88 -7.19
CA ILE A 302 1.49 0.86 -6.46
C ILE A 302 0.02 1.16 -6.68
N THR A 303 -0.67 0.28 -7.41
CA THR A 303 -2.07 0.46 -7.80
C THR A 303 -3.01 -0.23 -6.83
N PHE A 304 -4.12 0.40 -6.53
CA PHE A 304 -5.08 -0.09 -5.55
C PHE A 304 -6.49 0.43 -5.84
N THR A 305 -7.50 -0.21 -5.28
CA THR A 305 -8.89 0.26 -5.23
C THR A 305 -9.23 0.80 -3.83
N VAL A 306 -8.53 0.34 -2.82
CA VAL A 306 -8.67 0.72 -1.42
C VAL A 306 -7.33 0.55 -0.71
N THR A 307 -6.99 1.47 0.20
CA THR A 307 -5.94 1.34 1.22
C THR A 307 -6.59 1.43 2.59
N HIS A 308 -5.83 1.16 3.67
CA HIS A 308 -6.38 1.21 5.02
C HIS A 308 -6.92 2.59 5.42
N ASP A 309 -6.37 3.69 4.88
CA ASP A 309 -6.84 5.04 5.21
C ASP A 309 -8.22 5.35 4.66
N ILE A 310 -8.58 4.79 3.51
CA ILE A 310 -9.85 5.12 2.85
C ILE A 310 -11.07 4.74 3.72
N PRO A 311 -11.18 3.51 4.25
CA PRO A 311 -12.31 3.14 5.10
C PRO A 311 -12.17 3.52 6.58
N ASN A 312 -10.96 3.85 7.06
CA ASN A 312 -10.70 4.05 8.48
C ASN A 312 -10.46 5.52 8.87
N ASN A 313 -10.48 6.44 7.91
CA ASN A 313 -10.27 7.86 8.14
C ASN A 313 -11.47 8.65 7.63
N ASP A 314 -12.16 9.35 8.53
CA ASP A 314 -13.38 10.10 8.23
C ASP A 314 -13.24 11.07 7.04
N VAL A 315 -12.04 11.60 6.82
CA VAL A 315 -11.74 12.51 5.70
C VAL A 315 -11.84 11.81 4.33
N PHE A 316 -11.69 10.49 4.28
CA PHE A 316 -11.67 9.71 3.04
C PHE A 316 -12.89 8.79 2.85
N LEU A 317 -13.82 8.73 3.80
CA LEU A 317 -14.98 7.82 3.71
C LEU A 317 -15.83 8.03 2.45
N GLU A 318 -15.90 9.25 1.93
CA GLU A 318 -16.62 9.54 0.68
C GLU A 318 -15.95 8.94 -0.57
N HIS A 319 -14.69 8.48 -0.45
CA HIS A 319 -13.94 7.82 -1.53
C HIS A 319 -14.05 6.30 -1.49
N VAL A 320 -14.73 5.73 -0.50
CA VAL A 320 -15.04 4.29 -0.49
C VAL A 320 -15.94 3.98 -1.67
N MET A 321 -15.43 3.17 -2.61
CA MET A 321 -16.18 2.80 -3.80
C MET A 321 -17.37 1.91 -3.43
N GLU A 322 -18.47 2.03 -4.19
CA GLU A 322 -19.55 1.05 -4.13
C GLU A 322 -18.98 -0.34 -4.44
N GLU A 323 -19.48 -1.39 -3.78
CA GLU A 323 -18.91 -2.74 -3.83
C GLU A 323 -18.74 -3.29 -5.25
N THR A 324 -19.80 -3.17 -6.08
CA THR A 324 -19.75 -3.62 -7.48
C THR A 324 -18.71 -2.82 -8.28
N SER A 325 -18.64 -1.51 -8.05
CA SER A 325 -17.66 -0.62 -8.69
C SER A 325 -16.23 -0.98 -8.30
N GLU A 326 -15.98 -1.27 -7.02
CA GLU A 326 -14.66 -1.71 -6.55
C GLU A 326 -14.26 -3.07 -7.16
N ARG A 327 -15.18 -4.03 -7.21
CA ARG A 327 -14.95 -5.32 -7.83
C ARG A 327 -14.58 -5.19 -9.32
N LEU A 328 -15.29 -4.35 -10.08
CA LEU A 328 -14.95 -4.05 -11.47
C LEU A 328 -13.62 -3.31 -11.59
N ALA A 329 -13.29 -2.43 -10.63
CA ALA A 329 -12.01 -1.72 -10.59
C ALA A 329 -10.84 -2.68 -10.32
N TYR A 330 -11.02 -3.74 -9.51
CA TYR A 330 -10.03 -4.81 -9.38
C TYR A 330 -9.77 -5.52 -10.70
N SER A 331 -10.80 -5.77 -11.52
CA SER A 331 -10.61 -6.33 -12.87
C SER A 331 -9.76 -5.40 -13.76
N TYR A 332 -9.87 -4.09 -13.57
CA TYR A 332 -9.05 -3.13 -14.28
C TYR A 332 -7.60 -3.11 -13.77
N ILE A 333 -7.35 -2.97 -12.46
CA ILE A 333 -5.97 -2.86 -11.94
C ILE A 333 -5.19 -4.18 -12.07
N LEU A 334 -5.84 -5.33 -11.95
CA LEU A 334 -5.23 -6.65 -12.16
C LEU A 334 -5.16 -7.01 -13.65
N GLY A 335 -6.02 -6.41 -14.47
CA GLY A 335 -6.03 -6.61 -15.91
C GLY A 335 -5.04 -5.74 -16.68
N ARG A 336 -4.81 -4.49 -16.28
CA ARG A 336 -3.98 -3.53 -17.03
C ARG A 336 -2.48 -3.84 -16.96
N ASP A 337 -1.70 -3.25 -17.85
CA ASP A 337 -0.25 -3.24 -17.74
C ASP A 337 0.23 -2.09 -16.82
N GLY A 338 1.28 -2.35 -16.08
CA GLY A 338 1.97 -1.36 -15.26
C GLY A 338 1.33 -1.06 -13.90
N GLY A 339 2.19 -0.68 -12.99
CA GLY A 339 1.94 -0.64 -11.57
C GLY A 339 1.99 -2.02 -10.93
N VAL A 340 2.16 -2.03 -9.62
CA VAL A 340 2.13 -3.23 -8.79
C VAL A 340 0.79 -3.24 -8.05
N PRO A 341 -0.10 -4.20 -8.31
CA PRO A 341 -1.39 -4.25 -7.65
C PRO A 341 -1.26 -4.58 -6.16
N LEU A 342 -1.96 -3.83 -5.34
CA LEU A 342 -2.10 -4.06 -3.91
C LEU A 342 -3.55 -4.44 -3.60
N ILE A 343 -3.74 -5.57 -2.94
CA ILE A 343 -5.02 -6.08 -2.48
C ILE A 343 -5.09 -5.87 -0.98
N TYR A 344 -6.05 -5.09 -0.54
CA TYR A 344 -6.25 -4.77 0.87
C TYR A 344 -7.04 -5.87 1.59
N SER A 345 -6.62 -6.18 2.80
CA SER A 345 -7.39 -7.00 3.74
C SER A 345 -7.17 -6.50 5.16
N ASP A 346 -8.24 -6.42 5.93
CA ASP A 346 -8.21 -5.99 7.32
C ASP A 346 -8.91 -7.00 8.26
N LEU A 347 -9.02 -6.61 9.52
CA LEU A 347 -9.78 -7.35 10.55
C LEU A 347 -11.10 -6.64 10.89
N ASN A 348 -11.77 -6.06 9.88
CA ASN A 348 -13.00 -5.27 10.04
C ASN A 348 -12.81 -4.02 10.91
N THR A 349 -11.69 -3.35 10.77
CA THR A 349 -11.35 -2.16 11.55
C THR A 349 -12.28 -0.98 11.29
N SER A 350 -12.81 -0.88 10.07
CA SER A 350 -13.75 0.17 9.65
C SER A 350 -15.20 -0.12 10.03
N GLY A 351 -15.57 -1.39 10.23
CA GLY A 351 -16.96 -1.82 10.41
C GLY A 351 -17.83 -1.74 9.16
N ILE A 352 -17.23 -1.49 7.97
CA ILE A 352 -17.96 -1.43 6.71
C ILE A 352 -18.29 -2.85 6.25
N THR A 353 -19.56 -3.08 5.90
CA THR A 353 -20.05 -4.36 5.42
C THR A 353 -20.34 -4.33 3.91
N ASP A 354 -20.36 -5.51 3.30
CA ASP A 354 -20.85 -5.74 1.96
C ASP A 354 -22.40 -5.76 1.90
N GLN A 355 -22.95 -6.02 0.72
CA GLN A 355 -24.42 -6.10 0.50
C GLN A 355 -25.07 -7.28 1.23
N SER A 356 -24.32 -8.29 1.64
CA SER A 356 -24.80 -9.43 2.45
C SER A 356 -24.76 -9.18 3.95
N GLY A 357 -24.12 -8.08 4.39
CA GLY A 357 -23.92 -7.72 5.78
C GLY A 357 -22.64 -8.28 6.40
N GLU A 358 -21.77 -8.93 5.60
CA GLU A 358 -20.48 -9.45 6.05
C GLU A 358 -19.39 -8.35 5.97
N PRO A 359 -18.34 -8.43 6.79
CA PRO A 359 -17.20 -7.50 6.72
C PRO A 359 -16.56 -7.49 5.33
N ARG A 360 -16.45 -6.29 4.73
CA ARG A 360 -16.18 -6.16 3.29
C ARG A 360 -14.81 -6.66 2.85
N TRP A 361 -13.75 -6.45 3.63
CA TRP A 361 -12.37 -6.74 3.20
C TRP A 361 -11.68 -7.88 3.96
N VAL A 362 -12.35 -8.50 4.92
CA VAL A 362 -11.75 -9.59 5.74
C VAL A 362 -11.43 -10.81 4.89
N GLU A 363 -12.38 -11.26 4.07
CA GLU A 363 -12.26 -12.51 3.29
C GLU A 363 -12.02 -12.28 1.80
N GLN A 364 -12.10 -11.03 1.31
CA GLN A 364 -12.01 -10.72 -0.12
C GLN A 364 -10.70 -11.20 -0.76
N TRP A 365 -9.58 -11.10 -0.04
CA TRP A 365 -8.25 -11.48 -0.53
C TRP A 365 -8.12 -12.96 -0.94
N GLN A 366 -8.94 -13.84 -0.35
CA GLN A 366 -8.93 -15.29 -0.62
C GLN A 366 -10.16 -15.78 -1.40
N SER A 367 -11.01 -14.88 -1.85
CA SER A 367 -12.18 -15.24 -2.66
C SER A 367 -11.75 -15.90 -3.98
N SER A 368 -12.60 -16.80 -4.50
CA SER A 368 -12.35 -17.46 -5.80
C SER A 368 -12.25 -16.45 -6.95
N GLU A 369 -13.02 -15.37 -6.89
CA GLU A 369 -12.98 -14.30 -7.88
C GLU A 369 -11.62 -13.58 -7.85
N MET A 370 -11.14 -13.18 -6.66
CA MET A 370 -9.84 -12.54 -6.51
C MET A 370 -8.70 -13.45 -6.97
N HIS A 371 -8.76 -14.74 -6.62
CA HIS A 371 -7.79 -15.73 -7.12
C HIS A 371 -7.76 -15.78 -8.64
N SER A 372 -8.92 -15.83 -9.30
CA SER A 372 -9.00 -15.82 -10.78
C SER A 372 -8.41 -14.54 -11.38
N MET A 373 -8.68 -13.37 -10.78
CA MET A 373 -8.12 -12.10 -11.22
C MET A 373 -6.59 -12.06 -11.07
N ILE A 374 -6.06 -12.57 -9.95
CA ILE A 374 -4.61 -12.68 -9.73
C ILE A 374 -3.98 -13.68 -10.70
N ALA A 375 -4.64 -14.82 -10.96
CA ALA A 375 -4.18 -15.80 -11.94
C ALA A 375 -4.09 -15.19 -13.34
N PHE A 376 -5.09 -14.39 -13.74
CA PHE A 376 -5.04 -13.63 -14.99
C PHE A 376 -3.85 -12.67 -15.01
N HIS A 377 -3.69 -11.84 -13.96
CA HIS A 377 -2.59 -10.89 -13.84
C HIS A 377 -1.22 -11.58 -14.02
N ASN A 378 -1.03 -12.69 -13.31
CA ASN A 378 0.21 -13.45 -13.38
C ASN A 378 0.45 -14.07 -14.77
N HIS A 379 -0.62 -14.53 -15.45
CA HIS A 379 -0.54 -15.10 -16.80
C HIS A 379 -0.14 -14.05 -17.85
N VAL A 380 -0.73 -12.86 -17.78
CA VAL A 380 -0.47 -11.78 -18.75
C VAL A 380 0.68 -10.85 -18.34
N HIS A 381 1.36 -11.13 -17.24
CA HIS A 381 2.44 -10.26 -16.74
C HIS A 381 3.51 -10.00 -17.80
N GLY A 382 3.94 -8.75 -17.91
CA GLY A 382 4.90 -8.28 -18.92
C GLY A 382 4.29 -7.95 -20.29
N GLU A 383 3.07 -8.38 -20.61
CA GLU A 383 2.40 -8.02 -21.85
C GLU A 383 1.89 -6.58 -21.82
N ARG A 384 1.92 -5.88 -22.96
CA ARG A 384 1.38 -4.52 -23.06
C ARG A 384 -0.12 -4.51 -23.23
N MET A 385 -0.76 -3.51 -22.63
CA MET A 385 -2.17 -3.24 -22.80
C MET A 385 -2.43 -2.53 -24.15
N LYS A 386 -3.46 -3.00 -24.86
CA LYS A 386 -4.00 -2.35 -26.05
C LYS A 386 -5.52 -2.27 -25.90
N VAL A 387 -6.06 -1.06 -25.85
CA VAL A 387 -7.51 -0.85 -25.84
C VAL A 387 -8.08 -1.26 -27.19
N LEU A 388 -9.11 -2.10 -27.17
CA LEU A 388 -9.86 -2.56 -28.35
C LEU A 388 -11.15 -1.77 -28.51
N GLU A 389 -11.83 -1.49 -27.39
CA GLU A 389 -13.06 -0.69 -27.35
C GLU A 389 -13.13 0.06 -26.01
N ALA A 390 -13.57 1.32 -26.03
CA ALA A 390 -13.87 2.07 -24.82
C ALA A 390 -14.95 3.12 -25.11
N ASN A 391 -15.93 3.17 -24.22
CA ASN A 391 -16.94 4.23 -24.16
C ASN A 391 -17.24 4.57 -22.68
N ASP A 392 -18.35 5.20 -22.39
CA ASP A 392 -18.67 5.59 -21.02
C ASP A 392 -18.82 4.38 -20.10
N ASP A 393 -19.37 3.27 -20.59
CA ASP A 393 -19.79 2.13 -19.78
C ASP A 393 -19.04 0.83 -20.06
N LEU A 394 -18.40 0.73 -21.20
CA LEU A 394 -17.73 -0.49 -21.68
C LEU A 394 -16.24 -0.22 -21.91
N LEU A 395 -15.40 -1.10 -21.41
CA LEU A 395 -13.96 -1.10 -21.65
C LEU A 395 -13.50 -2.50 -22.04
N VAL A 396 -12.88 -2.62 -23.21
CA VAL A 396 -12.27 -3.87 -23.70
C VAL A 396 -10.82 -3.62 -24.03
N PHE A 397 -9.93 -4.41 -23.49
CA PHE A 397 -8.51 -4.30 -23.81
C PHE A 397 -7.80 -5.65 -23.82
N ALA A 398 -6.87 -5.79 -24.74
CA ALA A 398 -6.00 -6.96 -24.84
C ALA A 398 -4.72 -6.75 -24.03
N ARG A 399 -4.13 -7.84 -23.57
CA ARG A 399 -2.82 -7.96 -22.96
C ARG A 399 -1.91 -8.80 -23.86
N GLY A 400 -1.28 -8.13 -24.83
CA GLY A 400 -0.54 -8.82 -25.88
C GLY A 400 -1.40 -9.85 -26.61
N ALA A 401 -0.87 -11.06 -26.75
CA ALA A 401 -1.58 -12.21 -27.31
C ALA A 401 -2.02 -13.22 -26.23
N LYS A 402 -1.96 -12.85 -24.93
CA LYS A 402 -2.21 -13.78 -23.83
C LYS A 402 -3.59 -13.65 -23.19
N GLY A 403 -4.24 -12.51 -23.31
CA GLY A 403 -5.54 -12.36 -22.70
C GLY A 403 -6.28 -11.09 -23.09
N VAL A 404 -7.58 -11.06 -22.79
CA VAL A 404 -8.45 -9.90 -22.98
C VAL A 404 -9.27 -9.68 -21.73
N VAL A 405 -9.43 -8.41 -21.35
CA VAL A 405 -10.32 -7.99 -20.26
C VAL A 405 -11.50 -7.25 -20.86
N VAL A 406 -12.71 -7.60 -20.42
CA VAL A 406 -13.96 -6.92 -20.76
C VAL A 406 -14.60 -6.44 -19.46
N ILE A 407 -14.91 -5.15 -19.38
CA ILE A 407 -15.55 -4.54 -18.20
C ILE A 407 -16.79 -3.78 -18.65
N ASN A 408 -17.95 -4.13 -18.12
CA ASN A 408 -19.22 -3.49 -18.36
C ASN A 408 -19.80 -2.97 -17.03
N LYS A 409 -19.82 -1.67 -16.83
CA LYS A 409 -20.43 -1.06 -15.64
C LYS A 409 -21.91 -0.68 -15.85
N SER A 410 -22.42 -0.78 -17.07
CA SER A 410 -23.81 -0.41 -17.37
C SER A 410 -24.81 -1.37 -16.75
N LYS A 411 -26.06 -0.94 -16.69
CA LYS A 411 -27.22 -1.75 -16.25
C LYS A 411 -27.76 -2.70 -17.33
N ARG A 412 -27.07 -2.80 -18.48
CA ARG A 412 -27.49 -3.65 -19.63
C ARG A 412 -26.33 -4.56 -20.04
N ALA A 413 -26.68 -5.73 -20.58
CA ALA A 413 -25.67 -6.57 -21.21
C ALA A 413 -25.22 -5.95 -22.53
N HIS A 414 -23.94 -6.15 -22.88
CA HIS A 414 -23.36 -5.73 -24.15
C HIS A 414 -22.78 -6.94 -24.88
N THR A 415 -22.82 -6.90 -26.20
CA THR A 415 -22.10 -7.86 -27.06
C THR A 415 -20.87 -7.16 -27.61
N VAL A 416 -19.71 -7.77 -27.39
CA VAL A 416 -18.41 -7.33 -27.89
C VAL A 416 -17.87 -8.35 -28.87
N SER A 417 -17.17 -7.89 -29.90
CA SER A 417 -16.53 -8.77 -30.88
C SER A 417 -15.13 -8.24 -31.18
N PHE A 418 -14.14 -9.12 -31.09
CA PHE A 418 -12.75 -8.78 -31.40
C PHE A 418 -12.02 -9.95 -32.05
N SER A 419 -11.00 -9.63 -32.85
CA SER A 419 -10.18 -10.64 -33.51
C SER A 419 -9.24 -11.32 -32.51
N TRP A 420 -9.23 -12.67 -32.51
CA TRP A 420 -8.36 -13.48 -31.67
C TRP A 420 -7.93 -14.75 -32.40
N GLN A 421 -6.81 -15.36 -31.95
CA GLN A 421 -6.25 -16.52 -32.68
C GLN A 421 -6.91 -17.87 -32.36
N GLY A 422 -7.69 -17.97 -31.30
CA GLY A 422 -8.33 -19.21 -30.86
C GLY A 422 -9.62 -18.95 -30.10
N GLY A 423 -10.22 -19.96 -29.49
CA GLY A 423 -11.20 -19.79 -28.46
C GLY A 423 -10.59 -19.25 -27.17
N MET A 424 -11.42 -18.74 -26.27
CA MET A 424 -10.98 -18.15 -25.00
C MET A 424 -11.82 -18.68 -23.84
N THR A 425 -11.20 -18.81 -22.66
CA THR A 425 -11.89 -19.15 -21.43
C THR A 425 -11.91 -17.93 -20.52
N ASP A 426 -13.07 -17.59 -19.99
CA ASP A 426 -13.18 -16.60 -18.94
C ASP A 426 -12.80 -17.21 -17.58
N LEU A 427 -11.75 -16.72 -16.97
CA LEU A 427 -11.25 -17.23 -15.67
C LEU A 427 -12.22 -16.94 -14.51
N LEU A 428 -13.10 -15.94 -14.64
CA LEU A 428 -14.05 -15.60 -13.58
C LEU A 428 -15.26 -16.54 -13.56
N SER A 429 -15.73 -16.98 -14.71
CA SER A 429 -16.92 -17.85 -14.83
C SER A 429 -16.58 -19.29 -15.23
N GLY A 430 -15.42 -19.54 -15.82
CA GLY A 430 -15.06 -20.82 -16.44
C GLY A 430 -15.72 -21.05 -17.83
N GLU A 431 -16.46 -20.08 -18.35
CA GLU A 431 -17.15 -20.20 -19.64
C GLU A 431 -16.13 -20.15 -20.80
N PHE A 432 -16.35 -21.02 -21.80
CA PHE A 432 -15.51 -21.08 -22.99
C PHE A 432 -16.24 -20.46 -24.20
N PHE A 433 -15.53 -19.59 -24.91
CA PHE A 433 -16.02 -18.89 -26.11
C PHE A 433 -15.25 -19.36 -27.34
N ASN A 434 -15.99 -19.90 -28.32
CA ASN A 434 -15.40 -20.31 -29.60
C ASN A 434 -15.13 -19.11 -30.49
N LYS A 435 -14.11 -19.24 -31.34
CA LYS A 435 -13.86 -18.34 -32.46
C LYS A 435 -14.81 -18.65 -33.60
N THR A 436 -15.49 -17.62 -34.17
CA THR A 436 -16.34 -17.72 -35.33
C THR A 436 -15.88 -16.69 -36.37
N GLU A 437 -15.60 -17.12 -37.60
CA GLU A 437 -15.18 -16.24 -38.72
C GLU A 437 -14.02 -15.30 -38.40
N GLY A 438 -13.09 -15.73 -37.57
CA GLY A 438 -11.90 -14.93 -37.21
C GLY A 438 -12.06 -14.10 -35.93
N ASN A 439 -13.26 -13.95 -35.41
CA ASN A 439 -13.59 -13.18 -34.23
C ASN A 439 -14.08 -14.05 -33.07
N VAL A 440 -13.89 -13.58 -31.86
CA VAL A 440 -14.58 -14.07 -30.66
C VAL A 440 -15.69 -13.08 -30.36
N GLU A 441 -16.94 -13.58 -30.28
CA GLU A 441 -18.10 -12.79 -29.88
C GLU A 441 -18.52 -13.17 -28.47
N ILE A 442 -18.70 -12.18 -27.60
CA ILE A 442 -18.96 -12.38 -26.18
C ILE A 442 -20.11 -11.47 -25.74
N LYS A 443 -21.04 -12.02 -25.00
CA LYS A 443 -22.08 -11.25 -24.30
C LYS A 443 -21.70 -11.06 -22.84
N VAL A 444 -21.19 -9.86 -22.50
CA VAL A 444 -20.90 -9.47 -21.13
C VAL A 444 -22.18 -8.99 -20.44
N LYS A 445 -22.43 -9.52 -19.24
CA LYS A 445 -23.61 -9.15 -18.45
C LYS A 445 -23.53 -7.71 -17.94
N ALA A 446 -24.67 -7.18 -17.45
CA ALA A 446 -24.71 -5.91 -16.74
C ALA A 446 -23.84 -5.97 -15.47
N LYS A 447 -23.15 -4.87 -15.13
CA LYS A 447 -22.35 -4.75 -13.90
C LYS A 447 -21.38 -5.93 -13.70
N SER A 448 -20.72 -6.38 -14.78
CA SER A 448 -19.80 -7.52 -14.74
C SER A 448 -18.53 -7.29 -15.53
N SER A 449 -17.54 -8.11 -15.26
CA SER A 449 -16.29 -8.18 -16.02
C SER A 449 -15.99 -9.60 -16.42
N MET A 450 -15.09 -9.76 -17.39
CA MET A 450 -14.55 -11.04 -17.84
C MET A 450 -13.05 -10.90 -18.04
N MET A 451 -12.31 -11.94 -17.68
CA MET A 451 -10.86 -12.04 -17.84
C MET A 451 -10.52 -13.29 -18.64
N LEU A 452 -10.33 -13.10 -19.92
CA LEU A 452 -10.27 -14.13 -20.95
C LEU A 452 -8.83 -14.53 -21.29
N VAL A 453 -8.54 -15.81 -21.30
CA VAL A 453 -7.22 -16.38 -21.67
C VAL A 453 -7.35 -17.41 -22.77
#